data_310f9af7e34e381ae9c3981c4cc6b969
#
_entry.id   310f9af7e34e381ae9c3981c4cc6b969
#
_cell.length_a   1.000
_cell.length_b   1.000
_cell.length_c   1.000
_cell.angle_alpha   90.00
_cell.angle_beta   90.00
_cell.angle_gamma   90.00
#
_symmetry.space_group_name_H-M   'P 1'
#
loop_
_entity.id
_entity.type
_entity.pdbx_description
1 polymer ?
#
loop_
_entity_poly.entity_id
_entity_poly.type
_entity_poly.pdbx_seq_one_letter_code
_entity_poly.pdbx_strand_id
1 'polypeptide(L)'
;MTTEKIPRAFLSYSHDSLEHKKWVLDLATRLRNNGIESIIDQWSLGPGDDLPHFMEQNLAAADRVLMVCTDSYVKKANSGAGGVGYEKMIVTADLLKRIDSNKVIPLIRQSGTHAVPTFLQSKLYLDFSRDDQIELAFDDLVRAIHGKPLYVAPPVSNKPFMPAGETPVEKTGDGVLKVMKLVVDLFESDSSDFIAYNDVFRGTDMPRIMLDICIQEAIDQELIAWVKGVSGYLTLKSKGKLYAINHKLI
;
A
#
# COMPACT_ATOMS: atom_id res chain seq x y z
N MET A 1 -10.21 -20.18 -9.11
CA MET A 1 -10.00 -18.87 -9.74
C MET A 1 -10.99 -17.91 -9.12
N THR A 2 -10.58 -17.05 -8.20
CA THR A 2 -11.41 -15.97 -7.67
C THR A 2 -11.60 -14.97 -8.80
N THR A 3 -12.80 -14.87 -9.37
CA THR A 3 -13.16 -13.79 -10.28
C THR A 3 -13.01 -12.48 -9.51
N GLU A 4 -11.96 -11.73 -9.78
CA GLU A 4 -11.77 -10.39 -9.22
C GLU A 4 -12.98 -9.54 -9.61
N LYS A 5 -13.70 -8.98 -8.64
CA LYS A 5 -14.88 -8.15 -8.89
C LYS A 5 -14.46 -6.92 -9.70
N ILE A 6 -15.11 -6.69 -10.84
CA ILE A 6 -14.91 -5.47 -11.63
C ILE A 6 -15.44 -4.27 -10.82
N PRO A 7 -14.59 -3.27 -10.49
CA PRO A 7 -15.03 -2.10 -9.75
C PRO A 7 -15.90 -1.18 -10.63
N ARG A 8 -16.95 -0.61 -10.02
CA ARG A 8 -17.90 0.30 -10.66
C ARG A 8 -17.58 1.74 -10.29
N ALA A 9 -17.38 2.60 -11.27
CA ALA A 9 -17.08 4.02 -11.09
C ALA A 9 -18.14 4.90 -11.76
N PHE A 10 -18.86 5.70 -10.97
CA PHE A 10 -19.84 6.67 -11.45
C PHE A 10 -19.16 8.03 -11.64
N LEU A 11 -19.30 8.63 -12.82
CA LEU A 11 -18.73 9.94 -13.14
C LEU A 11 -19.79 11.03 -12.97
N SER A 12 -19.52 11.94 -12.04
CA SER A 12 -20.33 13.14 -11.81
C SER A 12 -19.60 14.35 -12.39
N TYR A 13 -20.24 15.09 -13.28
CA TYR A 13 -19.65 16.23 -13.97
C TYR A 13 -20.71 17.25 -14.39
N SER A 14 -20.30 18.48 -14.71
CA SER A 14 -21.18 19.52 -15.25
C SER A 14 -21.12 19.57 -16.78
N HIS A 15 -22.25 19.82 -17.43
CA HIS A 15 -22.32 19.96 -18.88
C HIS A 15 -21.88 21.38 -19.33
N ASP A 16 -20.63 21.74 -19.03
CA ASP A 16 -20.12 23.10 -19.23
C ASP A 16 -19.93 23.46 -20.71
N SER A 17 -19.39 22.51 -21.48
CA SER A 17 -19.18 22.67 -22.92
C SER A 17 -19.19 21.30 -23.61
N LEU A 18 -19.30 21.32 -24.95
CA LEU A 18 -19.21 20.10 -25.75
C LEU A 18 -17.82 19.45 -25.65
N GLU A 19 -16.77 20.25 -25.57
CA GLU A 19 -15.40 19.80 -25.36
C GLU A 19 -15.26 19.09 -24.03
N HIS A 20 -15.80 19.67 -22.95
CA HIS A 20 -15.78 19.04 -21.63
C HIS A 20 -16.54 17.72 -21.59
N LYS A 21 -17.72 17.66 -22.22
CA LYS A 21 -18.49 16.40 -22.37
C LYS A 21 -17.70 15.33 -23.11
N LYS A 22 -16.98 15.68 -24.17
CA LYS A 22 -16.14 14.78 -24.94
C LYS A 22 -14.98 14.27 -24.09
N TRP A 23 -14.31 15.16 -23.34
CA TRP A 23 -13.23 14.78 -22.43
C TRP A 23 -13.70 13.77 -21.36
N VAL A 24 -14.88 13.98 -20.77
CA VAL A 24 -15.47 13.03 -19.80
C VAL A 24 -15.76 11.68 -20.46
N LEU A 25 -16.28 11.69 -21.69
CA LEU A 25 -16.53 10.48 -22.48
C LEU A 25 -15.23 9.70 -22.73
N ASP A 26 -14.16 10.41 -23.10
CA ASP A 26 -12.84 9.83 -23.34
C ASP A 26 -12.26 9.25 -22.04
N LEU A 27 -12.35 9.96 -20.92
CA LEU A 27 -11.94 9.46 -19.59
C LEU A 27 -12.70 8.18 -19.23
N ALA A 28 -14.01 8.18 -19.37
CA ALA A 28 -14.84 7.01 -19.06
C ALA A 28 -14.51 5.81 -19.95
N THR A 29 -14.21 6.05 -21.23
CA THR A 29 -13.76 5.01 -22.17
C THR A 29 -12.41 4.42 -21.75
N ARG A 30 -11.46 5.28 -21.37
CA ARG A 30 -10.15 4.85 -20.87
C ARG A 30 -10.26 4.00 -19.59
N LEU A 31 -11.14 4.37 -18.67
CA LEU A 31 -11.41 3.59 -17.46
C LEU A 31 -11.92 2.19 -17.81
N ARG A 32 -12.84 2.06 -18.78
CA ARG A 32 -13.32 0.73 -19.25
C ARG A 32 -12.20 -0.10 -19.84
N ASN A 33 -11.32 0.50 -20.62
CA ASN A 33 -10.15 -0.18 -21.18
C ASN A 33 -9.15 -0.65 -20.11
N ASN A 34 -9.27 -0.12 -18.89
CA ASN A 34 -8.46 -0.51 -17.72
C ASN A 34 -9.24 -1.35 -16.67
N GLY A 35 -10.30 -2.04 -17.12
CA GLY A 35 -11.04 -3.00 -16.28
C GLY A 35 -11.95 -2.38 -15.24
N ILE A 36 -12.41 -1.13 -15.45
CA ILE A 36 -13.33 -0.42 -14.54
C ILE A 36 -14.66 -0.21 -15.25
N GLU A 37 -15.76 -0.65 -14.67
CA GLU A 37 -17.11 -0.37 -15.16
C GLU A 37 -17.46 1.09 -14.89
N SER A 38 -17.07 1.99 -15.80
CA SER A 38 -17.43 3.41 -15.74
C SER A 38 -18.88 3.63 -16.19
N ILE A 39 -19.60 4.51 -15.47
CA ILE A 39 -21.00 4.82 -15.67
C ILE A 39 -21.14 6.33 -15.89
N ILE A 40 -21.71 6.71 -17.05
CA ILE A 40 -21.99 8.10 -17.40
C ILE A 40 -23.38 8.22 -18.03
N ASP A 41 -23.98 9.39 -17.94
CA ASP A 41 -25.27 9.73 -18.56
C ASP A 41 -25.26 9.58 -20.08
N GLN A 42 -24.15 9.99 -20.73
CA GLN A 42 -24.02 9.99 -22.19
C GLN A 42 -24.18 8.60 -22.83
N TRP A 43 -23.98 7.52 -22.08
CA TRP A 43 -24.20 6.14 -22.57
C TRP A 43 -25.54 5.57 -22.14
N SER A 44 -26.07 6.06 -21.03
CA SER A 44 -27.16 5.39 -20.33
C SER A 44 -28.48 6.09 -20.41
N LEU A 45 -28.51 7.37 -20.81
CA LEU A 45 -29.72 8.19 -20.86
C LEU A 45 -30.03 8.68 -22.26
N GLY A 46 -31.30 8.56 -22.61
CA GLY A 46 -31.90 9.12 -23.82
C GLY A 46 -32.95 10.20 -23.51
N PRO A 47 -33.52 10.82 -24.55
CA PRO A 47 -34.60 11.75 -24.36
C PRO A 47 -35.81 11.10 -23.67
N GLY A 48 -36.24 11.70 -22.55
CA GLY A 48 -37.36 11.21 -21.75
C GLY A 48 -37.00 10.39 -20.54
N ASP A 49 -35.72 10.03 -20.37
CA ASP A 49 -35.24 9.27 -19.20
C ASP A 49 -35.15 10.17 -17.95
N ASP A 50 -35.32 9.54 -16.78
CA ASP A 50 -35.30 10.19 -15.49
C ASP A 50 -33.87 10.32 -14.95
N LEU A 51 -33.25 11.48 -15.15
CA LEU A 51 -31.89 11.77 -14.68
C LEU A 51 -31.74 11.68 -13.14
N PRO A 52 -32.64 12.22 -12.30
CA PRO A 52 -32.61 12.02 -10.85
C PRO A 52 -32.53 10.57 -10.43
N HIS A 53 -33.39 9.74 -10.95
CA HIS A 53 -33.45 8.33 -10.66
C HIS A 53 -32.16 7.60 -11.06
N PHE A 54 -31.66 7.90 -12.27
CA PHE A 54 -30.38 7.37 -12.74
C PHE A 54 -29.22 7.73 -11.79
N MET A 55 -29.15 8.99 -11.34
CA MET A 55 -28.12 9.44 -10.41
C MET A 55 -28.20 8.72 -9.07
N GLU A 56 -29.38 8.66 -8.45
CA GLU A 56 -29.56 8.04 -7.13
C GLU A 56 -29.19 6.55 -7.16
N GLN A 57 -29.64 5.81 -8.16
CA GLN A 57 -29.33 4.41 -8.30
C GLN A 57 -27.83 4.16 -8.49
N ASN A 58 -27.19 4.91 -9.37
CA ASN A 58 -25.78 4.68 -9.69
C ASN A 58 -24.82 5.20 -8.62
N LEU A 59 -25.15 6.29 -7.92
CA LEU A 59 -24.41 6.75 -6.75
C LEU A 59 -24.41 5.70 -5.64
N ALA A 60 -25.55 5.07 -5.36
CA ALA A 60 -25.66 4.03 -4.36
C ALA A 60 -24.87 2.77 -4.74
N ALA A 61 -24.97 2.35 -6.01
CA ALA A 61 -24.40 1.12 -6.52
C ALA A 61 -22.90 1.20 -6.86
N ALA A 62 -22.33 2.39 -7.03
CA ALA A 62 -20.92 2.58 -7.38
C ALA A 62 -19.98 2.23 -6.23
N ASP A 63 -18.85 1.62 -6.55
CA ASP A 63 -17.72 1.42 -5.62
C ASP A 63 -16.91 2.73 -5.47
N ARG A 64 -16.87 3.58 -6.52
CA ARG A 64 -16.24 4.89 -6.52
C ARG A 64 -17.10 5.92 -7.26
N VAL A 65 -17.08 7.16 -6.77
CA VAL A 65 -17.74 8.32 -7.41
C VAL A 65 -16.65 9.31 -7.79
N LEU A 66 -16.49 9.54 -9.10
CA LEU A 66 -15.50 10.46 -9.64
C LEU A 66 -16.17 11.80 -9.88
N MET A 67 -15.80 12.82 -9.11
CA MET A 67 -16.37 14.17 -9.25
C MET A 67 -15.41 15.05 -10.05
N VAL A 68 -15.78 15.33 -11.33
CA VAL A 68 -14.98 16.17 -12.22
C VAL A 68 -15.23 17.65 -11.88
N CYS A 69 -14.35 18.21 -11.08
CA CYS A 69 -14.45 19.56 -10.52
C CYS A 69 -13.91 20.60 -11.50
N THR A 70 -14.76 21.11 -12.36
CA THR A 70 -14.54 22.39 -13.07
C THR A 70 -14.96 23.56 -12.16
N ASP A 71 -14.59 24.80 -12.50
CA ASP A 71 -15.05 25.99 -11.75
C ASP A 71 -16.59 26.06 -11.74
N SER A 72 -17.24 25.73 -12.84
CA SER A 72 -18.69 25.68 -12.96
C SER A 72 -19.29 24.58 -12.07
N TYR A 73 -18.68 23.40 -12.05
CA TYR A 73 -19.11 22.30 -11.17
C TYR A 73 -19.08 22.71 -9.70
N VAL A 74 -17.94 23.25 -9.25
CA VAL A 74 -17.72 23.67 -7.85
C VAL A 74 -18.74 24.74 -7.44
N LYS A 75 -18.95 25.75 -8.29
CA LYS A 75 -19.95 26.80 -8.04
C LYS A 75 -21.35 26.23 -7.87
N LYS A 76 -21.77 25.32 -8.75
CA LYS A 76 -23.09 24.68 -8.71
C LYS A 76 -23.24 23.74 -7.50
N ALA A 77 -22.21 22.96 -7.20
CA ALA A 77 -22.23 22.05 -6.05
C ALA A 77 -22.31 22.79 -4.71
N ASN A 78 -21.64 23.95 -4.60
CA ASN A 78 -21.66 24.79 -3.40
C ASN A 78 -22.94 25.62 -3.25
N SER A 79 -23.56 26.02 -4.35
CA SER A 79 -24.72 26.91 -4.29
C SER A 79 -25.93 26.26 -3.58
N GLY A 80 -25.90 24.94 -3.36
CA GLY A 80 -26.98 24.23 -2.67
C GLY A 80 -28.35 24.45 -3.34
N ALA A 81 -28.37 25.06 -4.52
CA ALA A 81 -29.55 25.40 -5.29
C ALA A 81 -30.29 24.14 -5.74
N GLY A 82 -30.66 23.33 -4.80
CA GLY A 82 -31.15 22.00 -4.96
C GLY A 82 -32.54 21.77 -4.45
N GLY A 83 -33.44 22.71 -4.65
CA GLY A 83 -34.87 22.36 -4.71
C GLY A 83 -35.24 21.71 -6.02
N VAL A 84 -34.40 21.86 -7.05
CA VAL A 84 -34.63 21.36 -8.43
C VAL A 84 -33.27 20.91 -9.04
N GLY A 85 -32.31 20.47 -8.23
CA GLY A 85 -30.88 20.39 -8.55
C GLY A 85 -30.41 19.12 -9.23
N TYR A 86 -31.29 18.38 -9.88
CA TYR A 86 -30.87 17.29 -10.78
C TYR A 86 -30.50 17.81 -12.19
N GLU A 87 -30.39 19.12 -12.34
CA GLU A 87 -29.86 19.71 -13.56
C GLU A 87 -28.38 19.34 -13.67
N LYS A 88 -28.05 18.26 -14.37
CA LYS A 88 -26.70 17.99 -14.85
C LYS A 88 -25.76 17.21 -13.90
N MET A 89 -26.02 15.95 -13.60
CA MET A 89 -25.02 15.01 -13.05
C MET A 89 -24.14 15.54 -11.89
N ILE A 90 -24.63 16.54 -11.11
CA ILE A 90 -23.90 17.18 -10.03
C ILE A 90 -24.28 16.57 -8.70
N VAL A 91 -23.29 16.04 -7.97
CA VAL A 91 -23.47 15.57 -6.60
C VAL A 91 -23.40 16.76 -5.64
N THR A 92 -24.49 16.98 -4.92
CA THR A 92 -24.57 18.01 -3.87
C THR A 92 -24.21 17.45 -2.50
N ALA A 93 -24.05 18.34 -1.50
CA ALA A 93 -23.81 17.92 -0.12
C ALA A 93 -24.91 17.00 0.44
N ASP A 94 -26.18 17.22 0.03
CA ASP A 94 -27.30 16.39 0.50
C ASP A 94 -27.31 15.00 -0.13
N LEU A 95 -26.96 14.88 -1.40
CA LEU A 95 -26.75 13.58 -2.05
C LEU A 95 -25.55 12.83 -1.44
N LEU A 96 -24.48 13.56 -1.11
CA LEU A 96 -23.30 12.96 -0.51
C LEU A 96 -23.58 12.36 0.87
N LYS A 97 -24.50 12.93 1.66
CA LYS A 97 -24.91 12.36 2.97
C LYS A 97 -25.54 10.97 2.85
N ARG A 98 -26.04 10.60 1.68
CA ARG A 98 -26.68 9.32 1.40
C ARG A 98 -25.71 8.21 0.98
N ILE A 99 -24.43 8.55 0.74
CA ILE A 99 -23.40 7.62 0.33
C ILE A 99 -22.19 7.70 1.27
N ASP A 100 -21.37 6.65 1.29
CA ASP A 100 -20.08 6.69 1.98
C ASP A 100 -19.16 7.72 1.30
N SER A 101 -18.79 8.77 2.03
CA SER A 101 -17.92 9.82 1.51
C SER A 101 -16.54 9.29 1.07
N ASN A 102 -16.09 8.14 1.58
CA ASN A 102 -14.82 7.53 1.17
C ASN A 102 -14.85 6.97 -0.26
N LYS A 103 -16.04 6.80 -0.84
CA LYS A 103 -16.18 6.43 -2.25
C LYS A 103 -15.84 7.58 -3.21
N VAL A 104 -15.83 8.83 -2.75
CA VAL A 104 -15.68 10.01 -3.61
C VAL A 104 -14.20 10.33 -3.85
N ILE A 105 -13.85 10.48 -5.13
CA ILE A 105 -12.53 10.94 -5.59
C ILE A 105 -12.73 12.21 -6.40
N PRO A 106 -12.27 13.39 -5.91
CA PRO A 106 -12.32 14.63 -6.69
C PRO A 106 -11.25 14.62 -7.78
N LEU A 107 -11.65 15.00 -9.00
CA LEU A 107 -10.76 15.17 -10.14
C LEU A 107 -10.78 16.64 -10.53
N ILE A 108 -9.68 17.36 -10.38
CA ILE A 108 -9.59 18.79 -10.74
C ILE A 108 -9.37 18.93 -12.23
N ARG A 109 -10.19 19.75 -12.89
CA ARG A 109 -10.03 20.17 -14.29
C ARG A 109 -10.34 21.66 -14.41
N GLN A 110 -9.36 22.48 -14.02
CA GLN A 110 -9.49 23.94 -13.89
C GLN A 110 -8.26 24.65 -14.45
N SER A 111 -8.37 25.93 -14.75
CA SER A 111 -7.23 26.76 -15.18
C SER A 111 -6.77 27.67 -14.05
N GLY A 112 -5.73 27.25 -13.33
CA GLY A 112 -5.06 28.05 -12.29
C GLY A 112 -5.74 28.04 -10.92
N THR A 113 -6.89 27.39 -10.75
CA THR A 113 -7.54 27.13 -9.48
C THR A 113 -7.50 25.63 -9.16
N HIS A 114 -7.49 25.26 -7.88
CA HIS A 114 -7.59 23.84 -7.45
C HIS A 114 -8.75 23.73 -6.47
N ALA A 115 -9.87 24.36 -6.83
CA ALA A 115 -11.06 24.39 -5.98
C ALA A 115 -11.82 23.06 -6.05
N VAL A 116 -12.25 22.61 -4.88
CA VAL A 116 -13.23 21.52 -4.74
C VAL A 116 -14.47 22.04 -4.03
N PRO A 117 -15.64 21.38 -4.16
CA PRO A 117 -16.80 21.72 -3.35
C PRO A 117 -16.46 21.77 -1.86
N THR A 118 -17.06 22.69 -1.10
CA THR A 118 -16.76 22.93 0.32
C THR A 118 -16.85 21.68 1.18
N PHE A 119 -17.76 20.78 0.86
CA PHE A 119 -17.94 19.50 1.57
C PHE A 119 -16.87 18.43 1.21
N LEU A 120 -15.97 18.73 0.28
CA LEU A 120 -14.85 17.85 -0.12
C LEU A 120 -13.47 18.44 0.19
N GLN A 121 -13.38 19.58 0.85
CA GLN A 121 -12.09 20.27 1.12
C GLN A 121 -11.08 19.44 1.90
N SER A 122 -11.54 18.46 2.68
CA SER A 122 -10.69 17.53 3.42
C SER A 122 -10.20 16.33 2.59
N LYS A 123 -10.65 16.19 1.34
CA LYS A 123 -10.29 15.07 0.47
C LYS A 123 -9.04 15.37 -0.35
N LEU A 124 -8.20 14.36 -0.49
CA LEU A 124 -7.17 14.38 -1.53
C LEU A 124 -7.84 14.32 -2.90
N TYR A 125 -7.28 15.04 -3.85
CA TYR A 125 -7.77 15.10 -5.23
C TYR A 125 -6.69 14.68 -6.22
N LEU A 126 -7.08 14.38 -7.45
CA LEU A 126 -6.19 14.18 -8.59
C LEU A 126 -6.33 15.35 -9.56
N ASP A 127 -5.20 15.86 -10.04
CA ASP A 127 -5.17 17.03 -10.93
C ASP A 127 -5.08 16.61 -12.39
N PHE A 128 -6.14 16.86 -13.15
CA PHE A 128 -6.26 16.64 -14.60
C PHE A 128 -6.22 17.96 -15.38
N SER A 129 -5.77 19.05 -14.77
CA SER A 129 -5.71 20.37 -15.40
C SER A 129 -4.49 20.56 -16.28
N ARG A 130 -3.45 19.75 -16.07
CA ARG A 130 -2.16 19.89 -16.72
C ARG A 130 -1.92 18.72 -17.70
N ASP A 131 -1.78 19.04 -18.98
CA ASP A 131 -1.60 18.05 -20.04
C ASP A 131 -0.34 17.19 -19.84
N ASP A 132 0.74 17.74 -19.29
CA ASP A 132 2.01 17.05 -19.01
C ASP A 132 1.90 16.03 -17.86
N GLN A 133 0.85 16.08 -17.05
CA GLN A 133 0.65 15.21 -15.88
C GLN A 133 -0.59 14.31 -15.97
N ILE A 134 -1.38 14.42 -17.03
CA ILE A 134 -2.62 13.65 -17.19
C ILE A 134 -2.39 12.14 -17.09
N GLU A 135 -1.32 11.61 -17.66
CA GLU A 135 -1.06 10.18 -17.66
C GLU A 135 -0.70 9.67 -16.24
N LEU A 136 0.05 10.44 -15.46
CA LEU A 136 0.36 10.11 -14.07
C LEU A 136 -0.91 10.16 -13.20
N ALA A 137 -1.70 11.22 -13.34
CA ALA A 137 -2.99 11.35 -12.63
C ALA A 137 -3.96 10.21 -13.00
N PHE A 138 -3.96 9.78 -14.27
CA PHE A 138 -4.78 8.67 -14.72
C PHE A 138 -4.31 7.32 -14.14
N ASP A 139 -2.99 7.04 -14.09
CA ASP A 139 -2.47 5.82 -13.45
C ASP A 139 -2.83 5.78 -11.95
N ASP A 140 -2.67 6.90 -11.24
CA ASP A 140 -3.06 7.03 -9.83
C ASP A 140 -4.57 6.81 -9.63
N LEU A 141 -5.40 7.32 -10.55
CA LEU A 141 -6.84 7.10 -10.52
C LEU A 141 -7.20 5.62 -10.68
N VAL A 142 -6.63 4.95 -11.67
CA VAL A 142 -6.85 3.52 -11.92
C VAL A 142 -6.43 2.69 -10.69
N ARG A 143 -5.27 2.98 -10.12
CA ARG A 143 -4.78 2.32 -8.89
C ARG A 143 -5.72 2.55 -7.71
N ALA A 144 -6.19 3.78 -7.52
CA ALA A 144 -7.11 4.12 -6.43
C ALA A 144 -8.45 3.40 -6.56
N ILE A 145 -8.97 3.22 -7.78
CA ILE A 145 -10.22 2.51 -8.04
C ILE A 145 -10.05 1.00 -7.80
N HIS A 146 -8.96 0.40 -8.26
CA HIS A 146 -8.66 -1.01 -8.04
C HIS A 146 -8.17 -1.34 -6.62
N GLY A 147 -7.90 -0.32 -5.78
CA GLY A 147 -7.33 -0.53 -4.45
C GLY A 147 -5.91 -1.11 -4.47
N LYS A 148 -5.13 -0.79 -5.51
CA LYS A 148 -3.75 -1.25 -5.73
C LYS A 148 -2.78 -0.05 -5.65
N PRO A 149 -2.47 0.47 -4.46
CA PRO A 149 -1.60 1.64 -4.32
C PRO A 149 -0.19 1.35 -4.85
N LEU A 150 0.48 2.39 -5.37
CA LEU A 150 1.84 2.28 -5.88
C LEU A 150 2.84 1.90 -4.77
N TYR A 151 2.63 2.44 -3.57
CA TYR A 151 3.47 2.17 -2.41
C TYR A 151 2.68 1.42 -1.34
N VAL A 152 3.22 0.31 -0.89
CA VAL A 152 2.66 -0.47 0.22
C VAL A 152 3.55 -0.28 1.44
N ALA A 153 2.95 0.03 2.58
CA ALA A 153 3.72 0.16 3.81
C ALA A 153 4.38 -1.19 4.15
N PRO A 154 5.68 -1.20 4.49
CA PRO A 154 6.33 -2.42 4.96
C PRO A 154 5.69 -2.87 6.29
N PRO A 155 5.77 -4.16 6.64
CA PRO A 155 5.29 -4.63 7.92
C PRO A 155 6.01 -3.91 9.06
N VAL A 156 5.26 -3.59 10.12
CA VAL A 156 5.85 -2.97 11.31
C VAL A 156 6.74 -4.01 12.00
N SER A 157 8.02 -3.66 12.19
CA SER A 157 8.95 -4.51 12.94
C SER A 157 8.62 -4.50 14.45
N ASN A 158 9.22 -5.43 15.18
CA ASN A 158 9.06 -5.52 16.64
C ASN A 158 9.44 -4.20 17.33
N LYS A 159 8.81 -3.93 18.47
CA LYS A 159 9.08 -2.74 19.27
C LYS A 159 10.57 -2.67 19.63
N PRO A 160 11.27 -1.54 19.37
CA PRO A 160 12.69 -1.41 19.66
C PRO A 160 12.99 -1.28 21.17
N PHE A 161 11.95 -1.03 21.98
CA PHE A 161 12.08 -0.84 23.43
C PHE A 161 11.27 -1.89 24.17
N MET A 162 11.90 -2.50 25.17
CA MET A 162 11.22 -3.41 26.08
C MET A 162 10.77 -2.67 27.35
N PRO A 163 9.66 -3.09 28.00
CA PRO A 163 9.27 -2.55 29.29
C PRO A 163 10.40 -2.75 30.34
N ALA A 164 10.57 -1.79 31.23
CA ALA A 164 11.52 -1.90 32.34
C ALA A 164 11.12 -3.11 33.22
N GLY A 165 11.95 -4.14 33.25
CA GLY A 165 11.67 -5.38 33.99
C GLY A 165 11.73 -6.66 33.15
N GLU A 166 11.71 -6.56 31.82
CA GLU A 166 11.99 -7.70 30.97
C GLU A 166 13.50 -7.74 30.66
N THR A 167 14.13 -8.88 30.88
CA THR A 167 15.54 -9.08 30.52
C THR A 167 15.67 -8.83 29.01
N PRO A 168 16.57 -7.94 28.55
CA PRO A 168 16.74 -7.73 27.12
C PRO A 168 17.14 -9.07 26.47
N VAL A 169 16.30 -9.59 25.60
CA VAL A 169 16.76 -10.61 24.66
C VAL A 169 17.80 -9.87 23.80
N GLU A 170 19.06 -10.25 23.90
CA GLU A 170 20.11 -9.69 23.05
C GLU A 170 19.64 -9.80 21.60
N LYS A 171 19.68 -8.68 20.88
CA LYS A 171 19.36 -8.64 19.45
C LYS A 171 20.44 -9.38 18.68
N THR A 172 20.43 -10.69 18.74
CA THR A 172 21.14 -11.52 17.80
C THR A 172 20.36 -11.46 16.51
N GLY A 173 20.91 -10.83 15.47
CA GLY A 173 20.32 -10.91 14.13
C GLY A 173 20.10 -12.39 13.78
N ASP A 174 19.09 -12.69 12.94
CA ASP A 174 18.81 -14.06 12.49
C ASP A 174 20.04 -14.83 12.02
N GLY A 175 21.09 -14.13 11.56
CA GLY A 175 22.35 -14.70 11.12
C GLY A 175 23.16 -15.34 12.25
N VAL A 176 23.31 -14.64 13.39
CA VAL A 176 24.06 -15.18 14.54
C VAL A 176 23.31 -16.37 15.14
N LEU A 177 21.97 -16.29 15.23
CA LEU A 177 21.18 -17.42 15.72
C LEU A 177 21.34 -18.67 14.84
N LYS A 178 21.35 -18.50 13.50
CA LYS A 178 21.59 -19.61 12.55
C LYS A 178 22.98 -20.20 12.71
N VAL A 179 24.01 -19.36 12.84
CA VAL A 179 25.40 -19.81 13.07
C VAL A 179 25.48 -20.52 14.39
N MET A 180 24.93 -19.98 15.47
CA MET A 180 24.95 -20.60 16.78
C MET A 180 24.24 -21.95 16.81
N LYS A 181 23.11 -22.07 16.09
CA LYS A 181 22.43 -23.37 15.95
C LYS A 181 23.34 -24.42 15.32
N LEU A 182 23.96 -24.09 14.17
CA LEU A 182 24.92 -25.01 13.53
C LEU A 182 26.10 -25.36 14.39
N VAL A 183 26.67 -24.38 15.09
CA VAL A 183 27.80 -24.59 16.02
C VAL A 183 27.40 -25.51 17.17
N VAL A 184 26.19 -25.36 17.70
CA VAL A 184 25.66 -26.21 18.78
C VAL A 184 25.38 -27.62 18.25
N ASP A 185 24.72 -27.75 17.09
CA ASP A 185 24.44 -29.06 16.47
C ASP A 185 25.72 -29.83 16.19
N LEU A 186 26.79 -29.17 15.71
CA LEU A 186 28.08 -29.77 15.48
C LEU A 186 28.79 -30.14 16.80
N PHE A 187 28.67 -29.28 17.82
CA PHE A 187 29.24 -29.56 19.16
C PHE A 187 28.58 -30.77 19.82
N GLU A 188 27.27 -30.93 19.69
CA GLU A 188 26.53 -32.08 20.28
C GLU A 188 26.73 -33.36 19.46
N SER A 189 27.03 -33.26 18.15
CA SER A 189 27.23 -34.42 17.28
C SER A 189 28.62 -35.06 17.38
N ASP A 190 29.62 -34.33 17.89
CA ASP A 190 31.01 -34.80 18.06
C ASP A 190 31.43 -34.67 19.51
N SER A 191 32.25 -35.59 19.97
CA SER A 191 32.87 -35.56 21.32
C SER A 191 34.04 -34.55 21.44
N SER A 192 34.33 -33.81 20.38
CA SER A 192 35.38 -32.80 20.31
C SER A 192 34.88 -31.42 20.71
N ASP A 193 35.62 -30.69 21.53
CA ASP A 193 35.35 -29.29 21.85
C ASP A 193 35.72 -28.34 20.69
N PHE A 194 36.27 -28.87 19.59
CA PHE A 194 36.73 -28.09 18.43
C PHE A 194 35.82 -28.32 17.22
N ILE A 195 35.30 -27.24 16.70
CA ILE A 195 34.36 -27.22 15.58
C ILE A 195 35.09 -26.64 14.36
N ALA A 196 35.20 -27.42 13.29
CA ALA A 196 35.88 -26.94 12.09
C ALA A 196 35.02 -25.89 11.36
N TYR A 197 35.60 -24.74 10.99
CA TYR A 197 34.95 -23.70 10.18
C TYR A 197 34.36 -24.26 8.90
N ASN A 198 35.07 -25.20 8.26
CA ASN A 198 34.57 -25.81 7.02
C ASN A 198 33.27 -26.60 7.21
N ASP A 199 33.03 -27.17 8.39
CA ASP A 199 31.81 -27.92 8.65
C ASP A 199 30.64 -26.95 8.92
N VAL A 200 30.89 -25.81 9.59
CA VAL A 200 29.92 -24.71 9.72
C VAL A 200 29.59 -24.14 8.35
N PHE A 201 30.58 -23.93 7.49
CA PHE A 201 30.38 -23.40 6.14
C PHE A 201 29.55 -24.35 5.25
N ARG A 202 29.77 -25.66 5.36
CA ARG A 202 29.02 -26.67 4.60
C ARG A 202 27.60 -26.86 5.12
N GLY A 203 27.35 -26.59 6.38
CA GLY A 203 26.04 -26.72 7.02
C GLY A 203 25.09 -25.56 6.80
N THR A 204 25.53 -24.51 6.12
CA THR A 204 24.71 -23.31 5.90
C THR A 204 24.57 -22.95 4.42
N ASP A 205 23.44 -22.35 4.06
CA ASP A 205 23.19 -21.73 2.74
C ASP A 205 23.67 -20.28 2.66
N MET A 206 24.32 -19.77 3.73
CA MET A 206 24.80 -18.38 3.77
C MET A 206 25.99 -18.19 2.82
N PRO A 207 26.06 -17.06 2.08
CA PRO A 207 27.27 -16.64 1.41
C PRO A 207 28.44 -16.50 2.42
N ARG A 208 29.64 -16.90 2.03
CA ARG A 208 30.82 -16.91 2.91
C ARG A 208 31.03 -15.58 3.64
N ILE A 209 30.87 -14.45 2.95
CA ILE A 209 31.03 -13.12 3.56
C ILE A 209 30.04 -12.92 4.71
N MET A 210 28.78 -13.32 4.53
CA MET A 210 27.76 -13.21 5.58
C MET A 210 28.04 -14.14 6.75
N LEU A 211 28.50 -15.37 6.49
CA LEU A 211 28.91 -16.30 7.52
C LEU A 211 30.06 -15.74 8.36
N ASP A 212 31.10 -15.18 7.71
CA ASP A 212 32.25 -14.59 8.40
C ASP A 212 31.84 -13.42 9.30
N ILE A 213 30.89 -12.57 8.84
CA ILE A 213 30.33 -11.48 9.64
C ILE A 213 29.58 -12.03 10.87
N CYS A 214 28.70 -13.01 10.67
CA CYS A 214 27.92 -13.60 11.77
C CYS A 214 28.79 -14.34 12.77
N ILE A 215 29.86 -15.01 12.33
CA ILE A 215 30.87 -15.63 13.19
C ILE A 215 31.58 -14.56 14.00
N GLN A 216 32.00 -13.45 13.38
CA GLN A 216 32.66 -12.36 14.08
C GLN A 216 31.73 -11.72 15.13
N GLU A 217 30.47 -11.49 14.80
CA GLU A 217 29.46 -11.01 15.76
C GLU A 217 29.28 -11.97 16.94
N ALA A 218 29.27 -13.29 16.70
CA ALA A 218 29.18 -14.30 17.75
C ALA A 218 30.43 -14.32 18.64
N ILE A 219 31.59 -14.02 18.05
CA ILE A 219 32.87 -13.89 18.81
C ILE A 219 32.83 -12.61 19.66
N ASP A 220 32.40 -11.50 19.12
CA ASP A 220 32.30 -10.21 19.83
C ASP A 220 31.29 -10.28 21.00
N GLN A 221 30.26 -11.11 20.87
CA GLN A 221 29.32 -11.44 21.95
C GLN A 221 29.85 -12.48 22.93
N GLU A 222 31.07 -12.99 22.74
CA GLU A 222 31.71 -14.02 23.55
C GLU A 222 30.99 -15.38 23.58
N LEU A 223 30.19 -15.68 22.55
CA LEU A 223 29.48 -16.95 22.43
C LEU A 223 30.40 -18.08 21.96
N ILE A 224 31.29 -17.77 21.02
CA ILE A 224 32.30 -18.65 20.44
C ILE A 224 33.67 -17.97 20.42
N ALA A 225 34.72 -18.71 20.16
CA ALA A 225 36.04 -18.14 19.91
C ALA A 225 36.86 -18.99 18.94
N TRP A 226 37.81 -18.37 18.27
CA TRP A 226 38.84 -19.13 17.55
C TRP A 226 39.76 -19.88 18.52
N VAL A 227 40.08 -21.10 18.18
CA VAL A 227 41.04 -21.91 18.97
C VAL A 227 42.46 -21.35 18.83
N LYS A 228 43.10 -21.04 19.92
CA LYS A 228 44.48 -20.52 19.93
C LYS A 228 45.46 -21.58 19.46
N GLY A 229 46.29 -21.23 18.46
CA GLY A 229 47.36 -22.13 17.98
C GLY A 229 46.91 -23.13 16.90
N VAL A 230 45.63 -23.21 16.58
CA VAL A 230 45.08 -24.08 15.53
C VAL A 230 44.16 -23.23 14.63
N SER A 231 44.56 -23.04 13.37
CA SER A 231 43.74 -22.25 12.43
C SER A 231 42.54 -23.03 11.93
N GLY A 232 41.41 -22.33 11.76
CA GLY A 232 40.20 -22.88 11.14
C GLY A 232 39.31 -23.67 12.11
N TYR A 233 39.51 -23.57 13.42
CA TYR A 233 38.65 -24.20 14.41
C TYR A 233 38.06 -23.18 15.40
N LEU A 234 36.77 -23.35 15.68
CA LEU A 234 36.00 -22.61 16.66
C LEU A 234 35.79 -23.46 17.92
N THR A 235 35.58 -22.81 19.04
CA THR A 235 35.17 -23.46 20.31
C THR A 235 33.96 -22.72 20.89
N LEU A 236 33.04 -23.47 21.50
CA LEU A 236 31.85 -22.95 22.17
C LEU A 236 32.19 -22.50 23.58
N LYS A 237 31.98 -21.22 23.90
CA LYS A 237 32.24 -20.67 25.22
C LYS A 237 31.10 -20.92 26.21
N SER A 238 31.36 -20.76 27.52
CA SER A 238 30.31 -20.89 28.54
C SER A 238 29.12 -20.01 28.31
N LYS A 239 29.33 -18.77 27.83
CA LYS A 239 28.25 -17.84 27.45
C LYS A 239 27.45 -18.35 26.23
N GLY A 240 28.12 -18.99 25.27
CA GLY A 240 27.48 -19.63 24.14
C GLY A 240 26.62 -20.85 24.51
N LYS A 241 27.07 -21.64 25.49
CA LYS A 241 26.29 -22.76 26.04
C LYS A 241 25.02 -22.28 26.73
N LEU A 242 25.10 -21.19 27.51
CA LEU A 242 23.91 -20.54 28.10
C LEU A 242 22.98 -19.94 27.04
N TYR A 243 23.56 -19.36 26.02
CA TYR A 243 22.79 -18.85 24.86
C TYR A 243 21.99 -19.95 24.18
N ALA A 244 22.62 -21.13 23.96
CA ALA A 244 21.93 -22.27 23.33
C ALA A 244 20.71 -22.74 24.16
N ILE A 245 20.85 -22.81 25.49
CA ILE A 245 19.75 -23.18 26.39
C ILE A 245 18.61 -22.14 26.32
N ASN A 246 18.95 -20.84 26.41
CA ASN A 246 17.97 -19.76 26.43
C ASN A 246 17.20 -19.64 25.11
N HIS A 247 17.84 -19.96 24.00
CA HIS A 247 17.23 -19.90 22.66
C HIS A 247 16.68 -21.24 22.16
N LYS A 248 16.70 -22.29 23.03
CA LYS A 248 16.20 -23.65 22.71
C LYS A 248 16.86 -24.23 21.44
N LEU A 249 18.16 -24.13 21.35
CA LEU A 249 18.96 -24.67 20.26
C LEU A 249 19.37 -26.14 20.47
N ILE A 250 19.08 -26.64 21.64
CA ILE A 250 19.27 -28.05 22.07
C ILE A 250 17.92 -28.64 22.43
#